data_9b831f75c48ae99359ebe05a9edd498c
#
_entry.id   9b831f75c48ae99359ebe05a9edd498c
#
_cell.length_a   1.000
_cell.length_b   1.000
_cell.length_c   1.000
_cell.angle_alpha   90.00
_cell.angle_beta   90.00
_cell.angle_gamma   90.00
#
_symmetry.space_group_name_H-M   'P 1'
#
loop_
_entity.id
_entity.type
_entity.pdbx_description
1 polymer ?
#
loop_
_entity_poly.entity_id
_entity_poly.type
_entity_poly.pdbx_seq_one_letter_code
_entity_poly.pdbx_strand_id
1 'polypeptide(L)'
;VNAGLIVITGAPPCMRNETVLVDPAGRARWTYEKARPVPGMDPFDPGDGRVPTADTPFGRLANVICFDADFPALMRQAAGVDLMLVPSNDWHGFGATHTEKAAVRAVENGYSLIRQAGNGLAAVFDPQGRTLALADYFTTEQQTMTAYVPVAADPTTYARIGDVFAWLCLAAMAALGVVAMRARPLTPPGVRSDRCRETIS
;
A
#
# COMPACT_ATOMS: atom_id res chain seq x y z
N VAL A 1 -20.25 8.36 -14.97
CA VAL A 1 -19.65 8.20 -13.67
C VAL A 1 -18.24 8.70 -13.76
N ASN A 2 -17.91 9.68 -13.03
CA ASN A 2 -16.57 10.18 -13.02
C ASN A 2 -15.94 9.94 -11.65
N ALA A 3 -14.90 9.20 -11.62
CA ALA A 3 -14.23 8.83 -10.41
C ALA A 3 -12.80 9.35 -10.43
N GLY A 4 -12.40 10.05 -9.40
CA GLY A 4 -11.00 10.26 -9.11
C GLY A 4 -10.27 11.29 -9.97
N LEU A 5 -10.68 12.53 -9.90
CA LEU A 5 -9.85 13.65 -10.29
C LEU A 5 -9.06 14.14 -9.08
N ILE A 6 -7.74 14.21 -9.16
CA ILE A 6 -6.95 14.89 -8.14
C ILE A 6 -7.18 16.39 -8.32
N VAL A 7 -7.64 17.02 -7.25
CA VAL A 7 -7.84 18.46 -7.20
C VAL A 7 -6.98 19.03 -6.09
N ILE A 8 -6.17 20.02 -6.40
CA ILE A 8 -5.43 20.77 -5.39
C ILE A 8 -6.25 22.03 -5.08
N THR A 9 -6.70 22.15 -3.85
CA THR A 9 -7.55 23.26 -3.39
C THR A 9 -6.83 24.08 -2.32
N GLY A 10 -7.29 25.30 -2.13
CA GLY A 10 -6.72 26.21 -1.16
C GLY A 10 -5.44 26.92 -1.62
N ALA A 11 -4.85 27.66 -0.71
CA ALA A 11 -3.58 28.34 -0.87
C ALA A 11 -2.70 28.12 0.38
N PRO A 12 -1.36 28.24 0.29
CA PRO A 12 -0.52 28.10 1.47
C PRO A 12 -0.98 29.05 2.60
N PRO A 13 -1.01 28.58 3.87
CA PRO A 13 -0.57 27.27 4.34
C PRO A 13 -1.65 26.17 4.30
N CYS A 14 -2.86 26.42 3.81
CA CYS A 14 -4.01 25.52 3.88
C CYS A 14 -4.30 24.84 2.52
N MET A 15 -3.31 24.23 1.92
CA MET A 15 -3.50 23.49 0.67
C MET A 15 -3.99 22.07 0.96
N ARG A 16 -4.86 21.55 0.09
CA ARG A 16 -5.40 20.18 0.18
C ARG A 16 -5.19 19.43 -1.13
N ASN A 17 -4.97 18.14 -1.03
CA ASN A 17 -4.92 17.21 -2.14
C ASN A 17 -6.15 16.30 -2.04
N GLU A 18 -7.10 16.49 -2.94
CA GLU A 18 -8.43 15.90 -2.84
C GLU A 18 -8.79 15.10 -4.07
N THR A 19 -9.66 14.11 -3.91
CA THR A 19 -10.41 13.49 -5.00
C THR A 19 -11.89 13.53 -4.69
N VAL A 20 -12.70 13.67 -5.75
CA VAL A 20 -14.16 13.82 -5.62
C VAL A 20 -14.85 12.77 -6.49
N LEU A 21 -15.80 12.05 -5.91
CA LEU A 21 -16.72 11.21 -6.68
C LEU A 21 -17.94 12.03 -7.07
N VAL A 22 -18.19 12.14 -8.37
CA VAL A 22 -19.33 12.87 -8.93
C VAL A 22 -20.30 11.88 -9.57
N ASP A 23 -21.58 11.97 -9.21
CA ASP A 23 -22.64 11.15 -9.80
C ASP A 23 -23.04 11.65 -11.21
N PRO A 24 -23.84 10.87 -11.98
CA PRO A 24 -24.28 11.30 -13.31
C PRO A 24 -25.11 12.59 -13.35
N ALA A 25 -25.64 13.03 -12.21
CA ALA A 25 -26.37 14.29 -12.08
C ALA A 25 -25.44 15.47 -11.73
N GLY A 26 -24.11 15.25 -11.68
CA GLY A 26 -23.12 16.29 -11.37
C GLY A 26 -22.97 16.57 -9.87
N ARG A 27 -23.54 15.75 -8.99
CA ARG A 27 -23.46 15.95 -7.53
C ARG A 27 -22.27 15.22 -6.95
N ALA A 28 -21.50 15.90 -6.09
CA ALA A 28 -20.46 15.25 -5.30
C ALA A 28 -21.08 14.25 -4.32
N ARG A 29 -20.65 12.99 -4.39
CA ARG A 29 -21.09 11.93 -3.48
C ARG A 29 -20.21 11.90 -2.23
N TRP A 30 -18.93 12.12 -2.40
CA TRP A 30 -17.95 12.30 -1.34
C TRP A 30 -16.71 13.03 -1.87
N THR A 31 -15.95 13.60 -0.95
CA THR A 31 -14.60 14.12 -1.17
C THR A 31 -13.66 13.35 -0.25
N TYR A 32 -12.52 12.95 -0.76
CA TYR A 32 -11.46 12.30 0.00
C TYR A 32 -10.20 13.17 -0.04
N GLU A 33 -9.66 13.49 1.11
CA GLU A 33 -8.39 14.18 1.26
C GLU A 33 -7.26 13.17 1.44
N LYS A 34 -6.12 13.37 0.76
CA LYS A 34 -4.94 12.50 0.86
C LYS A 34 -4.55 12.29 2.32
N ALA A 35 -4.61 11.04 2.78
CA ALA A 35 -4.36 10.71 4.18
C ALA A 35 -2.88 10.68 4.55
N ARG A 36 -2.02 10.39 3.56
CA ARG A 36 -0.58 10.20 3.74
C ARG A 36 0.20 11.10 2.78
N PRO A 37 0.38 12.37 3.09
CA PRO A 37 1.29 13.23 2.35
C PRO A 37 2.71 12.66 2.33
N VAL A 38 3.42 12.83 1.21
CA VAL A 38 4.82 12.38 1.11
C VAL A 38 5.70 13.32 1.93
N PRO A 39 6.42 12.81 2.95
CA PRO A 39 7.23 13.65 3.82
C PRO A 39 8.27 14.46 3.04
N GLY A 40 8.30 15.77 3.27
CA GLY A 40 9.26 16.68 2.63
C GLY A 40 8.95 17.04 1.18
N MET A 41 7.88 16.50 0.58
CA MET A 41 7.48 16.76 -0.80
C MET A 41 6.08 17.35 -0.92
N ASP A 42 5.13 16.82 -0.18
CA ASP A 42 3.75 17.27 -0.21
C ASP A 42 3.53 18.40 0.82
N PRO A 43 3.14 19.62 0.38
CA PRO A 43 2.87 20.73 1.29
C PRO A 43 1.43 20.71 1.83
N PHE A 44 0.76 19.56 1.79
CA PHE A 44 -0.64 19.42 2.15
C PHE A 44 -0.81 18.90 3.57
N ASP A 45 -1.87 19.36 4.25
CA ASP A 45 -2.30 18.75 5.49
C ASP A 45 -2.87 17.34 5.22
N PRO A 46 -2.63 16.37 6.12
CA PRO A 46 -3.20 15.03 5.98
C PRO A 46 -4.71 15.04 6.19
N GLY A 47 -5.43 14.31 5.35
CA GLY A 47 -6.85 14.02 5.55
C GLY A 47 -7.11 13.13 6.77
N ASP A 48 -8.38 12.87 7.07
CA ASP A 48 -8.82 12.12 8.25
C ASP A 48 -8.48 10.61 8.22
N GLY A 49 -7.99 10.11 7.09
CA GLY A 49 -7.59 8.72 6.90
C GLY A 49 -8.76 7.74 6.77
N ARG A 50 -9.96 8.22 6.48
CA ARG A 50 -11.13 7.38 6.22
C ARG A 50 -11.33 7.20 4.73
N VAL A 51 -11.25 5.96 4.26
CA VAL A 51 -11.43 5.64 2.83
C VAL A 51 -12.92 5.57 2.51
N PRO A 52 -13.45 6.49 1.68
CA PRO A 52 -14.85 6.51 1.33
C PRO A 52 -15.18 5.40 0.32
N THR A 53 -16.42 4.90 0.39
CA THR A 53 -16.95 3.95 -0.58
C THR A 53 -18.28 4.44 -1.15
N ALA A 54 -18.60 4.02 -2.37
CA ALA A 54 -19.90 4.28 -2.98
C ALA A 54 -20.38 3.12 -3.83
N ASP A 55 -21.65 2.78 -3.71
CA ASP A 55 -22.29 1.84 -4.61
C ASP A 55 -22.64 2.56 -5.92
N THR A 56 -22.29 1.95 -7.03
CA THR A 56 -22.54 2.47 -8.38
C THR A 56 -23.12 1.38 -9.27
N PRO A 57 -23.68 1.70 -10.43
CA PRO A 57 -24.13 0.70 -11.41
C PRO A 57 -22.98 -0.20 -11.92
N PHE A 58 -21.73 0.18 -11.68
CA PHE A 58 -20.51 -0.52 -12.10
C PHE A 58 -19.80 -1.22 -10.95
N GLY A 59 -20.50 -1.45 -9.83
CA GLY A 59 -19.94 -2.03 -8.62
C GLY A 59 -19.64 -1.00 -7.54
N ARG A 60 -19.17 -1.50 -6.40
CA ARG A 60 -18.79 -0.68 -5.26
C ARG A 60 -17.38 -0.14 -5.45
N LEU A 61 -17.25 1.17 -5.38
CA LEU A 61 -16.01 1.88 -5.61
C LEU A 61 -15.41 2.42 -4.31
N ALA A 62 -14.09 2.47 -4.25
CA ALA A 62 -13.32 3.25 -3.28
C ALA A 62 -12.24 4.06 -3.99
N ASN A 63 -11.69 5.06 -3.32
CA ASN A 63 -10.61 5.88 -3.84
C ASN A 63 -9.63 6.27 -2.74
N VAL A 64 -8.35 6.26 -3.08
CA VAL A 64 -7.25 6.86 -2.32
C VAL A 64 -6.32 7.61 -3.27
N ILE A 65 -5.33 8.35 -2.75
CA ILE A 65 -4.45 9.17 -3.58
C ILE A 65 -3.01 8.71 -3.47
N CYS A 66 -2.43 8.26 -4.60
CA CYS A 66 -0.99 8.08 -4.80
C CYS A 66 -0.32 7.27 -3.66
N PHE A 67 0.47 7.95 -2.82
CA PHE A 67 1.23 7.37 -1.70
C PHE A 67 0.37 6.69 -0.63
N ASP A 68 -0.92 7.00 -0.54
CA ASP A 68 -1.86 6.29 0.34
C ASP A 68 -1.87 4.78 0.07
N ALA A 69 -1.68 4.37 -1.18
CA ALA A 69 -1.65 2.97 -1.59
C ALA A 69 -0.46 2.17 -1.01
N ASP A 70 0.56 2.85 -0.50
CA ASP A 70 1.69 2.20 0.17
C ASP A 70 1.35 1.68 1.58
N PHE A 71 0.21 2.09 2.15
CA PHE A 71 -0.19 1.78 3.52
C PHE A 71 -1.26 0.68 3.58
N PRO A 72 -0.90 -0.57 3.93
CA PRO A 72 -1.81 -1.71 3.94
C PRO A 72 -3.05 -1.50 4.81
N ALA A 73 -2.88 -0.92 6.00
CA ALA A 73 -3.98 -0.68 6.93
C ALA A 73 -5.01 0.33 6.39
N LEU A 74 -4.56 1.33 5.61
CA LEU A 74 -5.44 2.28 4.94
C LEU A 74 -6.21 1.60 3.82
N MET A 75 -5.51 0.87 2.95
CA MET A 75 -6.10 0.17 1.81
C MET A 75 -7.11 -0.90 2.22
N ARG A 76 -6.88 -1.55 3.36
CA ARG A 76 -7.79 -2.57 3.91
C ARG A 76 -9.13 -2.00 4.38
N GLN A 77 -9.26 -0.71 4.64
CA GLN A 77 -10.57 -0.10 4.95
C GLN A 77 -11.57 -0.27 3.80
N ALA A 78 -11.08 -0.41 2.57
CA ALA A 78 -11.90 -0.65 1.39
C ALA A 78 -12.06 -2.15 1.05
N ALA A 79 -11.76 -3.05 1.97
CA ALA A 79 -12.02 -4.47 1.77
C ALA A 79 -13.52 -4.71 1.45
N GLY A 80 -13.79 -5.49 0.39
CA GLY A 80 -15.15 -5.74 -0.09
C GLY A 80 -15.69 -4.71 -1.08
N VAL A 81 -14.86 -3.76 -1.57
CA VAL A 81 -15.19 -3.02 -2.79
C VAL A 81 -14.82 -3.84 -4.03
N ASP A 82 -15.48 -3.56 -5.13
CA ASP A 82 -15.17 -4.21 -6.41
C ASP A 82 -14.00 -3.54 -7.11
N LEU A 83 -13.86 -2.23 -6.95
CA LEU A 83 -12.90 -1.42 -7.68
C LEU A 83 -12.28 -0.34 -6.80
N MET A 84 -10.96 -0.35 -6.72
CA MET A 84 -10.14 0.67 -6.06
C MET A 84 -9.52 1.60 -7.11
N LEU A 85 -9.72 2.89 -6.94
CA LEU A 85 -9.15 3.94 -7.79
C LEU A 85 -8.00 4.63 -7.05
N VAL A 86 -6.84 4.75 -7.72
CA VAL A 86 -5.63 5.33 -7.14
C VAL A 86 -5.03 6.36 -8.11
N PRO A 87 -5.66 7.53 -8.27
CA PRO A 87 -5.03 8.61 -9.01
C PRO A 87 -3.71 9.00 -8.36
N SER A 88 -2.69 9.15 -9.18
CA SER A 88 -1.31 9.31 -8.74
C SER A 88 -0.56 10.31 -9.59
N ASN A 89 0.45 10.93 -9.01
CA ASN A 89 1.47 11.66 -9.72
C ASN A 89 2.82 11.23 -9.15
N ASP A 90 3.63 10.59 -9.96
CA ASP A 90 4.95 10.08 -9.54
C ASP A 90 6.07 10.99 -10.06
N TRP A 91 7.28 10.48 -10.01
CA TRP A 91 8.46 11.08 -10.61
C TRP A 91 9.37 9.99 -11.16
N HIS A 92 10.25 10.37 -12.04
CA HIS A 92 11.15 9.45 -12.73
C HIS A 92 11.90 8.55 -11.73
N GLY A 93 11.87 7.25 -11.97
CA GLY A 93 12.57 6.23 -11.19
C GLY A 93 11.76 5.61 -10.02
N PHE A 94 10.63 6.19 -9.61
CA PHE A 94 9.81 5.65 -8.52
C PHE A 94 8.48 5.03 -8.97
N GLY A 95 7.99 5.39 -10.15
CA GLY A 95 6.67 4.98 -10.63
C GLY A 95 6.46 3.46 -10.67
N ALA A 96 7.46 2.69 -11.11
CA ALA A 96 7.37 1.23 -11.16
C ALA A 96 7.16 0.61 -9.77
N THR A 97 7.96 1.00 -8.79
CA THR A 97 7.87 0.48 -7.41
C THR A 97 6.53 0.79 -6.75
N HIS A 98 6.01 2.01 -6.94
CA HIS A 98 4.68 2.37 -6.39
C HIS A 98 3.57 1.58 -7.08
N THR A 99 3.70 1.34 -8.38
CA THR A 99 2.71 0.57 -9.15
C THR A 99 2.72 -0.92 -8.76
N GLU A 100 3.89 -1.51 -8.55
CA GLU A 100 4.03 -2.88 -8.04
C GLU A 100 3.43 -3.04 -6.64
N LYS A 101 3.65 -2.08 -5.75
CA LYS A 101 2.99 -2.08 -4.43
C LYS A 101 1.47 -2.00 -4.55
N ALA A 102 0.95 -1.22 -5.48
CA ALA A 102 -0.49 -1.14 -5.72
C ALA A 102 -1.06 -2.49 -6.20
N ALA A 103 -0.33 -3.25 -7.04
CA ALA A 103 -0.71 -4.60 -7.42
C ALA A 103 -0.83 -5.53 -6.20
N VAL A 104 0.12 -5.45 -5.25
CA VAL A 104 0.05 -6.21 -4.00
C VAL A 104 -1.20 -5.84 -3.20
N ARG A 105 -1.59 -4.55 -3.17
CA ARG A 105 -2.83 -4.11 -2.48
C ARG A 105 -4.08 -4.72 -3.13
N ALA A 106 -4.12 -4.86 -4.45
CA ALA A 106 -5.21 -5.53 -5.15
C ALA A 106 -5.37 -6.98 -4.68
N VAL A 107 -4.27 -7.73 -4.64
CA VAL A 107 -4.23 -9.13 -4.18
C VAL A 107 -4.61 -9.26 -2.71
N GLU A 108 -4.06 -8.43 -1.83
CA GLU A 108 -4.33 -8.48 -0.40
C GLU A 108 -5.80 -8.26 -0.06
N ASN A 109 -6.48 -7.40 -0.79
CA ASN A 109 -7.85 -7.01 -0.48
C ASN A 109 -8.90 -7.63 -1.40
N GLY A 110 -8.49 -8.24 -2.52
CA GLY A 110 -9.37 -8.95 -3.44
C GLY A 110 -10.26 -8.03 -4.28
N TYR A 111 -9.76 -6.85 -4.65
CA TYR A 111 -10.45 -5.93 -5.55
C TYR A 111 -9.63 -5.67 -6.81
N SER A 112 -10.29 -5.27 -7.89
CA SER A 112 -9.58 -4.70 -9.04
C SER A 112 -9.05 -3.31 -8.68
N LEU A 113 -7.86 -2.95 -9.21
CA LEU A 113 -7.24 -1.67 -8.91
C LEU A 113 -6.84 -0.94 -10.18
N ILE A 114 -7.27 0.31 -10.31
CA ILE A 114 -6.86 1.21 -11.38
C ILE A 114 -5.97 2.29 -10.78
N ARG A 115 -4.71 2.26 -11.17
CA ARG A 115 -3.75 3.31 -10.84
C ARG A 115 -3.44 4.11 -12.09
N GLN A 116 -4.03 5.29 -12.18
CA GLN A 116 -3.64 6.28 -13.18
C GLN A 116 -2.48 7.09 -12.60
N ALA A 117 -1.37 7.19 -13.31
CA ALA A 117 -0.19 7.93 -12.88
C ALA A 117 0.21 8.98 -13.91
N GLY A 118 0.25 10.23 -13.51
CA GLY A 118 1.04 11.25 -14.18
C GLY A 118 2.52 11.10 -13.81
N ASN A 119 3.43 11.37 -14.73
CA ASN A 119 4.89 11.27 -14.54
C ASN A 119 5.36 9.89 -13.98
N GLY A 120 4.68 8.82 -14.33
CA GLY A 120 4.98 7.48 -13.82
C GLY A 120 4.34 6.36 -14.62
N LEU A 121 4.25 5.18 -13.99
CA LEU A 121 3.71 3.97 -14.58
C LEU A 121 2.24 3.81 -14.17
N ALA A 122 1.31 4.06 -15.10
CA ALA A 122 -0.11 3.77 -14.92
C ALA A 122 -0.38 2.28 -15.17
N ALA A 123 -1.24 1.66 -14.37
CA ALA A 123 -1.59 0.25 -14.52
C ALA A 123 -3.00 -0.06 -14.05
N VAL A 124 -3.54 -1.16 -14.56
CA VAL A 124 -4.78 -1.79 -14.10
C VAL A 124 -4.48 -3.21 -13.71
N PHE A 125 -4.92 -3.59 -12.51
CA PHE A 125 -4.75 -4.92 -11.95
C PHE A 125 -6.09 -5.56 -11.64
N ASP A 126 -6.19 -6.87 -11.86
CA ASP A 126 -7.31 -7.65 -11.36
C ASP A 126 -7.11 -8.07 -9.88
N PRO A 127 -8.11 -8.69 -9.22
CA PRO A 127 -8.00 -9.14 -7.82
C PRO A 127 -6.90 -10.17 -7.57
N GLN A 128 -6.35 -10.80 -8.60
CA GLN A 128 -5.22 -11.74 -8.52
C GLN A 128 -3.88 -11.07 -8.82
N GLY A 129 -3.85 -9.75 -9.01
CA GLY A 129 -2.64 -8.97 -9.30
C GLY A 129 -2.13 -9.08 -10.74
N ARG A 130 -2.92 -9.68 -11.65
CA ARG A 130 -2.53 -9.72 -13.07
C ARG A 130 -2.70 -8.34 -13.68
N THR A 131 -1.70 -7.90 -14.43
CA THR A 131 -1.73 -6.64 -15.16
C THR A 131 -2.67 -6.77 -16.37
N LEU A 132 -3.75 -5.98 -16.38
CA LEU A 132 -4.72 -5.92 -17.48
C LEU A 132 -4.37 -4.85 -18.49
N ALA A 133 -3.75 -3.76 -18.05
CA ALA A 133 -3.23 -2.69 -18.89
C ALA A 133 -2.07 -1.99 -18.21
N LEU A 134 -1.17 -1.44 -19.02
CA LEU A 134 0.02 -0.73 -18.55
C LEU A 134 0.31 0.43 -19.50
N ALA A 135 0.67 1.58 -18.97
CA ALA A 135 1.09 2.75 -19.74
C ALA A 135 2.17 3.52 -18.98
N ASP A 136 3.33 3.70 -19.60
CA ASP A 136 4.44 4.44 -19.03
C ASP A 136 4.50 5.85 -19.63
N TYR A 137 4.33 6.85 -18.77
CA TYR A 137 4.38 8.27 -19.13
C TYR A 137 5.64 8.66 -19.90
N PHE A 138 6.78 8.05 -19.58
CA PHE A 138 8.08 8.42 -20.15
C PHE A 138 8.38 7.78 -21.50
N THR A 139 7.56 6.83 -21.94
CA THR A 139 7.74 6.16 -23.25
C THR A 139 6.92 6.77 -24.38
N THR A 140 5.87 7.53 -24.04
CA THR A 140 4.95 8.10 -25.02
C THR A 140 4.32 9.38 -24.49
N GLU A 141 4.31 10.48 -25.24
CA GLU A 141 3.86 11.80 -24.79
C GLU A 141 2.34 11.88 -24.49
N GLN A 142 1.52 11.10 -25.19
CA GLN A 142 0.08 11.07 -24.96
C GLN A 142 -0.43 9.64 -24.96
N GLN A 143 -0.93 9.19 -23.81
CA GLN A 143 -1.45 7.84 -23.68
C GLN A 143 -2.88 7.85 -23.17
N THR A 144 -3.74 7.07 -23.83
CA THR A 144 -5.03 6.65 -23.30
C THR A 144 -4.95 5.16 -23.01
N MET A 145 -5.15 4.79 -21.75
CA MET A 145 -5.18 3.40 -21.33
C MET A 145 -6.63 2.93 -21.21
N THR A 146 -6.97 1.83 -21.89
CA THR A 146 -8.28 1.20 -21.80
C THR A 146 -8.12 -0.24 -21.35
N ALA A 147 -8.93 -0.67 -20.39
CA ALA A 147 -8.94 -2.04 -19.90
C ALA A 147 -10.35 -2.53 -19.59
N TYR A 148 -10.59 -3.83 -19.79
CA TYR A 148 -11.75 -4.51 -19.24
C TYR A 148 -11.40 -4.99 -17.83
N VAL A 149 -12.12 -4.46 -16.85
CA VAL A 149 -11.81 -4.68 -15.44
C VAL A 149 -12.88 -5.56 -14.82
N PRO A 150 -12.54 -6.70 -14.19
CA PRO A 150 -13.51 -7.48 -13.43
C PRO A 150 -14.10 -6.64 -12.29
N VAL A 151 -15.43 -6.62 -12.22
CA VAL A 151 -16.18 -5.95 -11.16
C VAL A 151 -16.75 -7.04 -10.27
N ALA A 152 -15.88 -7.62 -9.45
CA ALA A 152 -16.24 -8.64 -8.47
C ALA A 152 -15.22 -8.58 -7.33
N ALA A 153 -15.69 -8.32 -6.12
CA ALA A 153 -14.86 -8.46 -4.93
C ALA A 153 -14.64 -9.94 -4.63
N ASP A 154 -13.39 -10.33 -4.42
CA ASP A 154 -13.02 -11.67 -3.93
C ASP A 154 -12.41 -11.53 -2.53
N PRO A 155 -13.23 -11.61 -1.46
CA PRO A 155 -12.78 -11.33 -0.11
C PRO A 155 -11.66 -12.28 0.32
N THR A 156 -10.48 -11.76 0.55
CA THR A 156 -9.29 -12.52 0.92
C THR A 156 -9.22 -12.80 2.42
N THR A 157 -8.41 -13.77 2.80
CA THR A 157 -8.08 -14.01 4.22
C THR A 157 -7.40 -12.78 4.83
N TYR A 158 -6.46 -12.15 4.08
CA TYR A 158 -5.78 -10.94 4.55
C TYR A 158 -6.75 -9.79 4.82
N ALA A 159 -7.71 -9.56 3.93
CA ALA A 159 -8.74 -8.53 4.13
C ALA A 159 -9.50 -8.70 5.45
N ARG A 160 -9.71 -9.95 5.89
CA ARG A 160 -10.43 -10.30 7.13
C ARG A 160 -9.56 -10.17 8.37
N ILE A 161 -8.36 -10.73 8.37
CA ILE A 161 -7.52 -10.86 9.57
C ILE A 161 -6.31 -9.91 9.60
N GLY A 162 -5.96 -9.29 8.45
CA GLY A 162 -4.81 -8.40 8.34
C GLY A 162 -3.49 -9.09 8.68
N ASP A 163 -2.67 -8.41 9.45
CA ASP A 163 -1.29 -8.81 9.76
C ASP A 163 -1.18 -9.84 10.91
N VAL A 164 -2.26 -10.53 11.28
CA VAL A 164 -2.26 -11.51 12.40
C VAL A 164 -1.18 -12.57 12.21
N PHE A 165 -0.99 -13.08 10.99
CA PHE A 165 0.06 -14.06 10.71
C PHE A 165 1.48 -13.51 10.99
N ALA A 166 1.74 -12.27 10.59
CA ALA A 166 3.03 -11.62 10.85
C ALA A 166 3.27 -11.44 12.36
N TRP A 167 2.25 -11.03 13.10
CA TRP A 167 2.34 -10.91 14.56
C TRP A 167 2.57 -12.25 15.25
N LEU A 168 1.94 -13.33 14.79
CA LEU A 168 2.19 -14.68 15.30
C LEU A 168 3.62 -15.13 15.03
N CYS A 169 4.17 -14.86 13.82
CA CYS A 169 5.56 -15.15 13.51
C CYS A 169 6.53 -14.39 14.42
N LEU A 170 6.28 -13.09 14.64
CA LEU A 170 7.10 -12.29 15.56
C LEU A 170 7.05 -12.80 16.99
N ALA A 171 5.87 -13.15 17.48
CA ALA A 171 5.69 -13.73 18.82
C ALA A 171 6.42 -15.07 18.95
N ALA A 172 6.32 -15.94 17.93
CA ALA A 172 7.05 -17.22 17.91
C ALA A 172 8.57 -17.02 17.91
N MET A 173 9.08 -16.10 17.12
CA MET A 173 10.50 -15.76 17.09
C MET A 173 10.98 -15.23 18.44
N ALA A 174 10.22 -14.36 19.08
CA ALA A 174 10.54 -13.83 20.42
C ALA A 174 10.57 -14.96 21.44
N ALA A 175 9.58 -15.86 21.44
CA ALA A 175 9.52 -17.02 22.34
C ALA A 175 10.73 -17.95 22.15
N LEU A 176 11.07 -18.28 20.88
CA LEU A 176 12.24 -19.09 20.57
C LEU A 176 13.55 -18.41 21.03
N GLY A 177 13.66 -17.10 20.88
CA GLY A 177 14.80 -16.32 21.37
C GLY A 177 14.96 -16.43 22.89
N VAL A 178 13.87 -16.32 23.64
CA VAL A 178 13.87 -16.49 25.10
C VAL A 178 14.29 -17.91 25.50
N VAL A 179 13.75 -18.93 24.82
CA VAL A 179 14.13 -20.33 25.05
C VAL A 179 15.61 -20.55 24.78
N ALA A 180 16.13 -20.04 23.65
CA ALA A 180 17.55 -20.16 23.30
C ALA A 180 18.47 -19.46 24.30
N MET A 181 18.08 -18.30 24.82
CA MET A 181 18.85 -17.61 25.86
C MET A 181 18.89 -18.40 27.17
N ARG A 182 17.77 -19.02 27.54
CA ARG A 182 17.70 -19.86 28.76
C ARG A 182 18.44 -21.20 28.61
N ALA A 183 18.51 -21.73 27.40
CA ALA A 183 19.17 -22.98 27.06
C ALA A 183 20.70 -22.85 26.90
N ARG A 184 21.27 -21.63 26.90
CA ARG A 184 22.72 -21.45 26.83
C ARG A 184 23.35 -22.12 28.04
N PRO A 185 24.20 -23.18 27.85
CA PRO A 185 24.91 -23.77 28.99
C PRO A 185 25.83 -22.70 29.58
N LEU A 186 25.82 -22.59 30.91
CA LEU A 186 26.82 -21.81 31.62
C LEU A 186 28.18 -22.43 31.25
N THR A 187 29.00 -21.72 30.51
CA THR A 187 30.36 -22.15 30.18
C THR A 187 31.06 -22.44 31.51
N PRO A 188 31.53 -23.67 31.75
CA PRO A 188 32.24 -23.94 33.01
C PRO A 188 33.46 -23.00 33.07
N PRO A 189 33.79 -22.44 34.24
CA PRO A 189 34.98 -21.62 34.40
C PRO A 189 36.20 -22.43 33.97
N GLY A 190 37.00 -21.80 33.11
CA GLY A 190 38.10 -22.43 32.37
C GLY A 190 38.99 -23.23 33.30
N VAL A 191 39.24 -24.49 32.91
CA VAL A 191 40.33 -25.31 33.48
C VAL A 191 41.64 -24.58 33.18
N ARG A 192 42.24 -23.99 34.20
CA ARG A 192 43.60 -23.46 34.14
C ARG A 192 44.51 -24.62 33.78
N SER A 193 45.11 -24.63 32.61
CA SER A 193 46.20 -25.51 32.28
C SER A 193 47.46 -25.06 33.04
N ASP A 194 47.70 -25.66 34.18
CA ASP A 194 49.01 -25.61 34.82
C ASP A 194 49.98 -26.36 33.93
N ARG A 195 50.68 -25.62 33.08
CA ARG A 195 51.86 -26.16 32.37
C ARG A 195 52.96 -26.30 33.38
N CYS A 196 53.31 -27.54 33.70
CA CYS A 196 54.49 -27.94 34.42
C CYS A 196 55.73 -27.23 33.87
N ARG A 197 56.42 -26.51 34.76
CA ARG A 197 57.85 -26.17 34.57
C ARG A 197 58.65 -27.43 34.84
N GLU A 198 59.14 -28.09 33.83
CA GLU A 198 60.27 -28.96 33.95
C GLU A 198 61.54 -28.13 33.91
N THR A 199 62.21 -28.14 35.03
CA THR A 199 63.57 -27.63 35.24
C THR A 199 64.54 -28.72 34.77
N ILE A 200 65.37 -28.41 33.80
CA ILE A 200 66.51 -29.25 33.38
C ILE A 200 67.72 -28.79 34.16
N SER A 201 68.34 -29.72 34.86
CA SER A 201 69.68 -29.64 35.41
C SER A 201 70.67 -30.05 34.34
#